data_9281279fcaf584ddd6736b12d5e99389
#
_entry.id   9281279fcaf584ddd6736b12d5e99389
#
_cell.length_a   1.000
_cell.length_b   1.000
_cell.length_c   1.000
_cell.angle_alpha   90.00
_cell.angle_beta   90.00
_cell.angle_gamma   90.00
#
_symmetry.space_group_name_H-M   'P 1'
#
loop_
_entity.id
_entity.type
_entity.pdbx_description
1 polymer ?
#
loop_
_entity_poly.entity_id
_entity_poly.type
_entity_poly.pdbx_seq_one_letter_code
_entity_poly.pdbx_strand_id
1 'polypeptide(L)'
;WMNRHREMAARSSRSYEEAYQAFTEERYADAEAICAEAVRLYPEEELIPRFMLLGAMSAGALEGEVTYKERLDSLVAKYPATAEGRRAAEIIEFLRREKPEIRIAEDTRIAEEIYLADTAQAHHVMIIASNTGADMNRIVFDVINYNLDNFTDKNYHTEGTAVDAGYLLITTGPFDNAAEAAGWLKKFSPEQTIRQASEAGLTLWLISTDNLQKFKEDKNIDRYAIFHSKEYENLR
;
A
#
# COMPACT_ATOMS: atom_id res chain seq x y z
N TRP A 1 18.07 -41.40 -17.98
CA TRP A 1 17.94 -40.08 -17.35
C TRP A 1 18.13 -38.94 -18.39
N MET A 2 19.23 -38.97 -19.14
CA MET A 2 19.52 -37.96 -20.20
C MET A 2 18.46 -37.86 -21.28
N ASN A 3 17.85 -38.94 -21.75
CA ASN A 3 16.81 -38.89 -22.80
C ASN A 3 15.53 -38.17 -22.34
N ARG A 4 15.15 -38.39 -21.08
CA ARG A 4 13.96 -37.75 -20.49
C ARG A 4 14.08 -36.22 -20.40
N HIS A 5 15.25 -35.75 -19.96
CA HIS A 5 15.53 -34.29 -19.94
C HIS A 5 15.50 -33.68 -21.33
N ARG A 6 16.10 -34.33 -22.33
CA ARG A 6 16.06 -33.83 -23.72
C ARG A 6 14.64 -33.78 -24.29
N GLU A 7 13.82 -34.77 -23.98
CA GLU A 7 12.41 -34.77 -24.39
C GLU A 7 11.61 -33.65 -23.71
N MET A 8 11.82 -33.43 -22.42
CA MET A 8 11.17 -32.36 -21.67
C MET A 8 11.55 -30.98 -22.22
N ALA A 9 12.86 -30.73 -22.41
CA ALA A 9 13.35 -29.48 -22.99
C ALA A 9 12.78 -29.23 -24.40
N ALA A 10 12.73 -30.27 -25.24
CA ALA A 10 12.15 -30.15 -26.59
C ALA A 10 10.64 -29.88 -26.58
N ARG A 11 9.89 -30.44 -25.62
CA ARG A 11 8.47 -30.15 -25.44
C ARG A 11 8.27 -28.74 -24.90
N SER A 12 9.05 -28.33 -23.90
CA SER A 12 9.02 -26.98 -23.35
C SER A 12 9.30 -25.92 -24.43
N SER A 13 10.32 -26.15 -25.27
CA SER A 13 10.63 -25.22 -26.39
C SER A 13 9.47 -25.09 -27.38
N ARG A 14 8.83 -26.20 -27.76
CA ARG A 14 7.67 -26.17 -28.66
C ARG A 14 6.48 -25.41 -28.04
N SER A 15 6.19 -25.69 -26.77
CA SER A 15 5.12 -24.97 -26.08
C SER A 15 5.40 -23.47 -26.01
N TYR A 16 6.68 -23.05 -25.86
CA TYR A 16 7.04 -21.65 -25.89
C TYR A 16 6.83 -21.01 -27.26
N GLU A 17 7.20 -21.68 -28.33
CA GLU A 17 6.96 -21.22 -29.71
C GLU A 17 5.45 -21.07 -29.99
N GLU A 18 4.63 -22.02 -29.54
CA GLU A 18 3.16 -21.96 -29.66
C GLU A 18 2.57 -20.79 -28.85
N ALA A 19 3.02 -20.60 -27.61
CA ALA A 19 2.59 -19.48 -26.77
C ALA A 19 2.98 -18.13 -27.40
N TYR A 20 4.21 -18.01 -27.88
CA TYR A 20 4.71 -16.80 -28.52
C TYR A 20 3.96 -16.49 -29.83
N GLN A 21 3.66 -17.51 -30.65
CA GLN A 21 2.85 -17.35 -31.84
C GLN A 21 1.44 -16.85 -31.47
N ALA A 22 0.77 -17.49 -30.49
CA ALA A 22 -0.54 -17.05 -30.03
C ALA A 22 -0.52 -15.59 -29.54
N PHE A 23 0.54 -15.19 -28.81
CA PHE A 23 0.71 -13.81 -28.37
C PHE A 23 0.85 -12.82 -29.53
N THR A 24 1.67 -13.16 -30.54
CA THR A 24 1.88 -12.29 -31.72
C THR A 24 0.65 -12.18 -32.62
N GLU A 25 -0.22 -13.18 -32.56
CA GLU A 25 -1.53 -13.19 -33.21
C GLU A 25 -2.65 -12.56 -32.37
N GLU A 26 -2.28 -11.90 -31.25
CA GLU A 26 -3.20 -11.26 -30.28
C GLU A 26 -4.20 -12.23 -29.62
N ARG A 27 -3.93 -13.53 -29.70
CA ARG A 27 -4.69 -14.58 -29.00
C ARG A 27 -4.19 -14.72 -27.55
N TYR A 28 -4.34 -13.65 -26.77
CA TYR A 28 -3.75 -13.53 -25.44
C TYR A 28 -4.26 -14.58 -24.45
N ALA A 29 -5.52 -14.98 -24.54
CA ALA A 29 -6.08 -16.03 -23.68
C ALA A 29 -5.43 -17.39 -23.96
N ASP A 30 -5.17 -17.74 -25.23
CA ASP A 30 -4.48 -18.95 -25.61
C ASP A 30 -3.01 -18.90 -25.14
N ALA A 31 -2.34 -17.77 -25.36
CA ALA A 31 -0.97 -17.57 -24.94
C ALA A 31 -0.81 -17.72 -23.43
N GLU A 32 -1.70 -17.11 -22.63
CA GLU A 32 -1.69 -17.23 -21.17
C GLU A 32 -1.93 -18.68 -20.73
N ALA A 33 -2.92 -19.36 -21.30
CA ALA A 33 -3.22 -20.75 -20.97
C ALA A 33 -2.04 -21.69 -21.25
N ILE A 34 -1.37 -21.54 -22.40
CA ILE A 34 -0.18 -22.33 -22.74
C ILE A 34 0.97 -22.03 -21.75
N CYS A 35 1.19 -20.77 -21.42
CA CYS A 35 2.22 -20.37 -20.45
C CYS A 35 1.95 -20.97 -19.06
N ALA A 36 0.72 -20.87 -18.56
CA ALA A 36 0.32 -21.41 -17.26
C ALA A 36 0.49 -22.93 -17.20
N GLU A 37 0.09 -23.62 -18.26
CA GLU A 37 0.25 -25.08 -18.37
C GLU A 37 1.72 -25.49 -18.44
N ALA A 38 2.57 -24.75 -19.17
CA ALA A 38 4.00 -25.02 -19.25
C ALA A 38 4.70 -24.85 -17.88
N VAL A 39 4.36 -23.80 -17.13
CA VAL A 39 4.88 -23.59 -15.77
C VAL A 39 4.50 -24.75 -14.83
N ARG A 40 3.31 -25.32 -15.00
CA ARG A 40 2.83 -26.47 -14.24
C ARG A 40 3.52 -27.77 -14.64
N LEU A 41 3.72 -28.01 -15.93
CA LEU A 41 4.24 -29.27 -16.46
C LEU A 41 5.76 -29.39 -16.43
N TYR A 42 6.46 -28.25 -16.54
CA TYR A 42 7.91 -28.18 -16.72
C TYR A 42 8.62 -27.32 -15.68
N PRO A 43 8.32 -27.44 -14.35
CA PRO A 43 8.75 -26.47 -13.35
C PRO A 43 10.28 -26.31 -13.20
N GLU A 44 11.05 -27.28 -13.65
CA GLU A 44 12.52 -27.29 -13.56
C GLU A 44 13.23 -26.85 -14.86
N GLU A 45 12.48 -26.48 -15.90
CA GLU A 45 13.06 -26.10 -17.19
C GLU A 45 13.54 -24.64 -17.20
N GLU A 46 14.62 -24.38 -17.92
CA GLU A 46 15.25 -23.05 -18.03
C GLU A 46 14.33 -22.00 -18.68
N LEU A 47 13.33 -22.42 -19.45
CA LEU A 47 12.37 -21.52 -20.10
C LEU A 47 11.27 -20.99 -19.18
N ILE A 48 11.15 -21.48 -17.95
CA ILE A 48 10.08 -21.07 -17.02
C ILE A 48 10.02 -19.55 -16.82
N PRO A 49 11.11 -18.82 -16.58
CA PRO A 49 11.04 -17.36 -16.48
C PRO A 49 10.48 -16.68 -17.75
N ARG A 50 10.77 -17.23 -18.94
CA ARG A 50 10.22 -16.73 -20.22
C ARG A 50 8.72 -16.97 -20.33
N PHE A 51 8.25 -18.16 -19.96
CA PHE A 51 6.81 -18.44 -19.88
C PHE A 51 6.12 -17.51 -18.90
N MET A 52 6.71 -17.28 -17.74
CA MET A 52 6.13 -16.36 -16.74
C MET A 52 6.07 -14.92 -17.26
N LEU A 53 7.08 -14.45 -17.98
CA LEU A 53 7.08 -13.10 -18.56
C LEU A 53 6.04 -12.98 -19.69
N LEU A 54 6.00 -13.95 -20.61
CA LEU A 54 5.03 -13.96 -21.70
C LEU A 54 3.58 -14.10 -21.19
N GLY A 55 3.37 -14.95 -20.18
CA GLY A 55 2.07 -15.09 -19.51
C GLY A 55 1.64 -13.81 -18.79
N ALA A 56 2.58 -13.11 -18.14
CA ALA A 56 2.31 -11.82 -17.53
C ALA A 56 1.88 -10.77 -18.56
N MET A 57 2.56 -10.70 -19.71
CA MET A 57 2.19 -9.79 -20.81
C MET A 57 0.80 -10.13 -21.37
N SER A 58 0.50 -11.41 -21.52
CA SER A 58 -0.81 -11.89 -22.01
C SER A 58 -1.93 -11.55 -21.03
N ALA A 59 -1.72 -11.82 -19.73
CA ALA A 59 -2.68 -11.47 -18.67
C ALA A 59 -2.89 -9.96 -18.59
N GLY A 60 -1.83 -9.18 -18.74
CA GLY A 60 -1.91 -7.72 -18.78
C GLY A 60 -2.75 -7.18 -19.94
N ALA A 61 -2.65 -7.80 -21.12
CA ALA A 61 -3.46 -7.45 -22.28
C ALA A 61 -4.95 -7.80 -22.09
N LEU A 62 -5.27 -8.85 -21.32
CA LEU A 62 -6.64 -9.29 -21.04
C LEU A 62 -7.29 -8.53 -19.88
N GLU A 63 -6.56 -8.32 -18.80
CA GLU A 63 -7.09 -7.90 -17.50
C GLU A 63 -6.57 -6.54 -17.01
N GLY A 64 -5.58 -5.99 -17.73
CA GLY A 64 -5.03 -4.67 -17.44
C GLY A 64 -3.74 -4.68 -16.62
N GLU A 65 -3.29 -3.47 -16.31
CA GLU A 65 -1.92 -3.22 -15.81
C GLU A 65 -1.70 -3.67 -14.35
N VAL A 66 -2.74 -3.72 -13.54
CA VAL A 66 -2.66 -4.24 -12.15
C VAL A 66 -2.32 -5.72 -12.18
N THR A 67 -3.08 -6.51 -12.95
CA THR A 67 -2.80 -7.95 -13.14
C THR A 67 -1.43 -8.18 -13.76
N TYR A 68 -1.05 -7.35 -14.75
CA TYR A 68 0.30 -7.40 -15.33
C TYR A 68 1.38 -7.27 -14.27
N LYS A 69 1.28 -6.23 -13.41
CA LYS A 69 2.25 -6.02 -12.33
C LYS A 69 2.29 -7.18 -11.33
N GLU A 70 1.14 -7.71 -10.91
CA GLU A 70 1.08 -8.84 -9.98
C GLU A 70 1.80 -10.09 -10.52
N ARG A 71 1.63 -10.37 -11.82
CA ARG A 71 2.33 -11.47 -12.49
C ARG A 71 3.83 -11.22 -12.60
N LEU A 72 4.25 -9.97 -12.87
CA LEU A 72 5.66 -9.58 -12.86
C LEU A 72 6.28 -9.68 -11.46
N ASP A 73 5.57 -9.28 -10.40
CA ASP A 73 6.02 -9.45 -9.01
C ASP A 73 6.31 -10.92 -8.70
N SER A 74 5.45 -11.82 -9.15
CA SER A 74 5.64 -13.27 -8.98
C SER A 74 6.88 -13.78 -9.72
N LEU A 75 7.19 -13.25 -10.89
CA LEU A 75 8.40 -13.57 -11.65
C LEU A 75 9.66 -13.09 -10.92
N VAL A 76 9.68 -11.83 -10.44
CA VAL A 76 10.80 -11.26 -9.69
C VAL A 76 11.05 -12.03 -8.40
N ALA A 77 9.98 -12.38 -7.67
CA ALA A 77 10.10 -13.13 -6.42
C ALA A 77 10.73 -14.53 -6.62
N LYS A 78 10.40 -15.21 -7.72
CA LYS A 78 10.89 -16.58 -7.98
C LYS A 78 12.23 -16.60 -8.70
N TYR A 79 12.47 -15.68 -9.63
CA TYR A 79 13.60 -15.72 -10.54
C TYR A 79 14.32 -14.35 -10.66
N PRO A 80 14.72 -13.71 -9.54
CA PRO A 80 15.26 -12.34 -9.55
C PRO A 80 16.58 -12.20 -10.33
N ALA A 81 17.37 -13.27 -10.41
CA ALA A 81 18.67 -13.27 -11.05
C ALA A 81 18.66 -13.55 -12.56
N THR A 82 17.52 -13.94 -13.13
CA THR A 82 17.38 -14.19 -14.57
C THR A 82 17.25 -12.89 -15.35
N ALA A 83 17.48 -12.94 -16.67
CA ALA A 83 17.27 -11.79 -17.53
C ALA A 83 15.81 -11.33 -17.51
N GLU A 84 14.88 -12.27 -17.52
CA GLU A 84 13.43 -12.05 -17.45
C GLU A 84 13.01 -11.43 -16.10
N GLY A 85 13.59 -11.89 -14.99
CA GLY A 85 13.35 -11.33 -13.65
C GLY A 85 13.83 -9.89 -13.54
N ARG A 86 15.04 -9.59 -14.04
CA ARG A 86 15.54 -8.20 -14.09
C ARG A 86 14.66 -7.32 -14.98
N ARG A 87 14.25 -7.83 -16.14
CA ARG A 87 13.36 -7.09 -17.04
C ARG A 87 12.00 -6.83 -16.38
N ALA A 88 11.45 -7.81 -15.66
CA ALA A 88 10.21 -7.64 -14.91
C ALA A 88 10.34 -6.54 -13.84
N ALA A 89 11.45 -6.50 -13.10
CA ALA A 89 11.71 -5.45 -12.11
C ALA A 89 11.75 -4.05 -12.73
N GLU A 90 12.41 -3.88 -13.88
CA GLU A 90 12.42 -2.61 -14.62
C GLU A 90 11.03 -2.17 -15.06
N ILE A 91 10.20 -3.10 -15.54
CA ILE A 91 8.82 -2.81 -15.94
C ILE A 91 7.98 -2.42 -14.73
N ILE A 92 8.11 -3.09 -13.59
CA ILE A 92 7.41 -2.74 -12.35
C ILE A 92 7.73 -1.31 -11.92
N GLU A 93 8.99 -0.93 -11.91
CA GLU A 93 9.41 0.44 -11.56
C GLU A 93 8.83 1.48 -12.54
N PHE A 94 8.82 1.18 -13.82
CA PHE A 94 8.18 2.03 -14.83
C PHE A 94 6.68 2.18 -14.56
N LEU A 95 5.96 1.07 -14.33
CA LEU A 95 4.52 1.08 -14.07
C LEU A 95 4.18 1.89 -12.80
N ARG A 96 4.92 1.70 -11.72
CA ARG A 96 4.73 2.46 -10.47
C ARG A 96 4.87 3.96 -10.65
N ARG A 97 5.81 4.37 -11.52
CA ARG A 97 6.06 5.78 -11.78
C ARG A 97 5.00 6.41 -12.67
N GLU A 98 4.59 5.71 -13.73
CA GLU A 98 3.73 6.25 -14.79
C GLU A 98 2.23 6.02 -14.53
N LYS A 99 1.88 5.10 -13.62
CA LYS A 99 0.50 4.63 -13.39
C LYS A 99 0.11 4.75 -11.91
N PRO A 100 -0.48 5.90 -11.51
CA PRO A 100 -0.91 6.09 -10.11
C PRO A 100 -1.87 5.02 -9.59
N GLU A 101 -2.73 4.48 -10.44
CA GLU A 101 -3.68 3.42 -10.11
C GLU A 101 -3.01 2.13 -9.62
N ILE A 102 -1.84 1.80 -10.13
CA ILE A 102 -1.06 0.63 -9.69
C ILE A 102 -0.56 0.85 -8.27
N ARG A 103 -0.03 2.05 -7.98
CA ARG A 103 0.42 2.40 -6.64
C ARG A 103 -0.75 2.40 -5.65
N ILE A 104 -1.89 2.97 -6.04
CA ILE A 104 -3.09 2.99 -5.20
C ILE A 104 -3.59 1.57 -4.91
N ALA A 105 -3.65 0.69 -5.91
CA ALA A 105 -4.05 -0.70 -5.72
C ALA A 105 -3.10 -1.45 -4.78
N GLU A 106 -1.80 -1.24 -4.91
CA GLU A 106 -0.78 -1.83 -4.04
C GLU A 106 -0.91 -1.32 -2.60
N ASP A 107 -1.01 -0.01 -2.40
CA ASP A 107 -1.19 0.60 -1.08
C ASP A 107 -2.52 0.18 -0.43
N THR A 108 -3.59 0.02 -1.21
CA THR A 108 -4.88 -0.49 -0.73
C THR A 108 -4.74 -1.91 -0.18
N ARG A 109 -4.11 -2.81 -0.93
CA ARG A 109 -3.89 -4.19 -0.49
C ARG A 109 -3.03 -4.25 0.78
N ILE A 110 -1.94 -3.49 0.82
CA ILE A 110 -1.06 -3.45 2.00
C ILE A 110 -1.80 -2.83 3.20
N ALA A 111 -2.59 -1.79 2.99
CA ALA A 111 -3.39 -1.17 4.05
C ALA A 111 -4.37 -2.17 4.68
N GLU A 112 -5.04 -2.99 3.88
CA GLU A 112 -5.96 -4.05 4.34
C GLU A 112 -5.23 -5.18 5.10
N GLU A 113 -3.97 -5.45 4.80
CA GLU A 113 -3.14 -6.41 5.53
C GLU A 113 -2.63 -5.87 6.88
N ILE A 114 -2.29 -4.58 6.93
CA ILE A 114 -1.68 -3.95 8.12
C ILE A 114 -2.75 -3.48 9.12
N TYR A 115 -3.74 -2.70 8.64
CA TYR A 115 -4.68 -2.00 9.50
C TYR A 115 -5.97 -2.80 9.68
N LEU A 116 -6.50 -2.77 10.91
CA LEU A 116 -7.73 -3.47 11.26
C LEU A 116 -8.79 -2.47 11.70
N ALA A 117 -10.00 -2.63 11.17
CA ALA A 117 -11.17 -1.88 11.60
C ALA A 117 -11.67 -2.41 12.95
N ASP A 118 -11.52 -1.60 13.99
CA ASP A 118 -12.10 -1.87 15.32
C ASP A 118 -12.46 -0.54 15.97
N THR A 119 -13.71 -0.13 15.78
CA THR A 119 -14.21 1.15 16.29
C THR A 119 -14.53 1.13 17.78
N ALA A 120 -14.54 -0.05 18.41
CA ALA A 120 -14.89 -0.23 19.83
C ALA A 120 -13.68 -0.04 20.76
N GLN A 121 -12.47 -0.29 20.28
CA GLN A 121 -11.29 -0.11 21.11
C GLN A 121 -10.93 1.37 21.32
N ALA A 122 -9.99 1.63 22.23
CA ALA A 122 -9.45 2.98 22.48
C ALA A 122 -8.90 3.60 21.18
N HIS A 123 -9.23 4.88 20.96
CA HIS A 123 -8.82 5.66 19.80
C HIS A 123 -8.03 6.89 20.17
N HIS A 124 -7.34 7.42 19.19
CA HIS A 124 -6.65 8.70 19.23
C HIS A 124 -7.08 9.56 18.05
N VAL A 125 -6.94 10.86 18.18
CA VAL A 125 -6.90 11.76 17.04
C VAL A 125 -5.42 11.95 16.69
N MET A 126 -5.11 11.67 15.43
CA MET A 126 -3.79 11.83 14.83
C MET A 126 -3.78 13.12 14.00
N ILE A 127 -2.85 14.01 14.31
CA ILE A 127 -2.63 15.26 13.58
C ILE A 127 -1.29 15.13 12.87
N ILE A 128 -1.32 15.22 11.55
CA ILE A 128 -0.13 15.22 10.71
C ILE A 128 0.10 16.65 10.24
N ALA A 129 1.32 17.14 10.41
CA ALA A 129 1.75 18.45 9.97
C ALA A 129 3.00 18.35 9.09
N SER A 130 3.16 19.29 8.16
CA SER A 130 4.42 19.41 7.41
C SER A 130 5.56 19.74 8.39
N ASN A 131 6.72 19.10 8.25
CA ASN A 131 7.89 19.47 9.03
C ASN A 131 8.56 20.78 8.53
N THR A 132 8.05 21.34 7.42
CA THR A 132 8.54 22.59 6.85
C THR A 132 7.72 23.74 7.39
N GLY A 133 8.29 24.52 8.30
CA GLY A 133 7.64 25.71 8.88
C GLY A 133 6.69 25.46 10.05
N ALA A 134 6.41 24.19 10.42
CA ALA A 134 5.60 23.86 11.58
C ALA A 134 6.47 23.69 12.84
N ASP A 135 6.06 24.29 13.95
CA ASP A 135 6.64 24.08 15.28
C ASP A 135 5.82 23.04 16.05
N MET A 136 6.36 21.82 16.14
CA MET A 136 5.73 20.70 16.84
C MET A 136 5.35 21.02 18.28
N ASN A 137 6.28 21.61 19.04
CA ASN A 137 6.03 21.90 20.45
C ASN A 137 4.89 22.91 20.62
N ARG A 138 4.78 23.85 19.70
CA ARG A 138 3.70 24.83 19.68
C ARG A 138 2.36 24.18 19.39
N ILE A 139 2.31 23.29 18.40
CA ILE A 139 1.08 22.55 18.08
C ILE A 139 0.64 21.69 19.27
N VAL A 140 1.56 20.94 19.85
CA VAL A 140 1.30 20.12 21.05
C VAL A 140 0.76 20.97 22.19
N PHE A 141 1.38 22.11 22.46
CA PHE A 141 0.94 23.03 23.51
C PHE A 141 -0.48 23.58 23.28
N ASP A 142 -0.79 23.99 22.05
CA ASP A 142 -2.09 24.52 21.70
C ASP A 142 -3.19 23.43 21.84
N VAL A 143 -2.92 22.19 21.47
CA VAL A 143 -3.85 21.04 21.67
C VAL A 143 -4.02 20.69 23.14
N ILE A 144 -2.94 20.72 23.94
CA ILE A 144 -3.04 20.51 25.41
C ILE A 144 -3.95 21.57 26.04
N ASN A 145 -3.76 22.84 25.73
CA ASN A 145 -4.60 23.91 26.27
C ASN A 145 -6.07 23.73 25.85
N TYR A 146 -6.32 23.39 24.59
CA TYR A 146 -7.68 23.11 24.14
C TYR A 146 -8.33 21.98 24.94
N ASN A 147 -7.60 20.90 25.22
CA ASN A 147 -8.11 19.79 26.04
C ASN A 147 -8.41 20.22 27.47
N LEU A 148 -7.53 21.00 28.10
CA LEU A 148 -7.71 21.52 29.44
C LEU A 148 -8.91 22.47 29.55
N ASP A 149 -9.16 23.30 28.54
CA ASP A 149 -10.25 24.26 28.53
C ASP A 149 -11.62 23.63 28.24
N ASN A 150 -11.65 22.56 27.44
CA ASN A 150 -12.93 22.01 26.93
C ASN A 150 -13.29 20.62 27.49
N PHE A 151 -12.34 19.91 28.12
CA PHE A 151 -12.51 18.54 28.62
C PHE A 151 -11.86 18.36 30.00
N THR A 152 -12.30 19.21 30.95
CA THR A 152 -11.72 19.28 32.34
C THR A 152 -11.87 18.01 33.16
N ASP A 153 -12.82 17.16 32.80
CA ASP A 153 -13.10 15.86 33.41
C ASP A 153 -12.36 14.68 32.75
N LYS A 154 -11.62 14.97 31.69
CA LYS A 154 -10.86 13.97 30.90
C LYS A 154 -9.36 14.22 31.05
N ASN A 155 -8.60 13.14 30.90
CA ASN A 155 -7.14 13.20 30.95
C ASN A 155 -6.55 12.73 29.61
N TYR A 156 -6.80 13.51 28.55
CA TYR A 156 -6.21 13.21 27.25
C TYR A 156 -4.74 13.60 27.22
N HIS A 157 -3.90 12.63 26.90
CA HIS A 157 -2.49 12.84 26.68
C HIS A 157 -2.22 13.33 25.27
N THR A 158 -1.37 14.33 25.12
CA THR A 158 -0.96 14.86 23.81
C THR A 158 0.55 14.79 23.69
N GLU A 159 1.04 14.14 22.66
CA GLU A 159 2.47 14.01 22.36
C GLU A 159 2.75 14.29 20.88
N GLY A 160 4.00 14.65 20.57
CA GLY A 160 4.45 14.90 19.21
C GLY A 160 5.78 14.22 18.93
N THR A 161 5.94 13.74 17.71
CA THR A 161 7.16 13.10 17.21
C THR A 161 7.45 13.57 15.79
N ALA A 162 8.70 13.92 15.50
CA ALA A 162 9.17 14.11 14.14
C ALA A 162 9.42 12.74 13.49
N VAL A 163 8.87 12.52 12.32
CA VAL A 163 9.00 11.24 11.59
C VAL A 163 10.00 11.41 10.45
N ASP A 164 10.86 10.40 10.28
CA ASP A 164 11.91 10.37 9.24
C ASP A 164 11.37 10.57 7.81
N ALA A 165 10.08 10.24 7.60
CA ALA A 165 9.37 10.45 6.33
C ALA A 165 9.06 11.93 6.00
N GLY A 166 9.49 12.87 6.84
CA GLY A 166 9.40 14.30 6.54
C GLY A 166 8.15 14.99 7.04
N TYR A 167 7.48 14.45 8.06
CA TYR A 167 6.30 15.06 8.69
C TYR A 167 6.37 15.00 10.22
N LEU A 168 5.54 15.80 10.87
CA LEU A 168 5.30 15.77 12.30
C LEU A 168 4.04 14.95 12.58
N LEU A 169 4.13 14.03 13.54
CA LEU A 169 3.02 13.24 14.04
C LEU A 169 2.69 13.70 15.45
N ILE A 170 1.50 14.27 15.63
CA ILE A 170 0.96 14.62 16.93
C ILE A 170 -0.25 13.74 17.20
N THR A 171 -0.37 13.20 18.41
CA THR A 171 -1.51 12.38 18.82
C THR A 171 -2.10 12.93 20.10
N THR A 172 -3.43 12.90 20.20
CA THR A 172 -4.15 13.19 21.43
C THR A 172 -5.16 12.09 21.74
N GLY A 173 -5.28 11.71 23.00
CA GLY A 173 -6.12 10.60 23.50
C GLY A 173 -5.50 9.96 24.75
N PRO A 174 -5.84 8.69 25.08
CA PRO A 174 -6.85 7.87 24.39
C PRO A 174 -8.28 8.32 24.66
N PHE A 175 -9.13 8.13 23.66
CA PHE A 175 -10.61 8.18 23.77
C PHE A 175 -11.12 6.76 23.96
N ASP A 176 -12.26 6.57 24.60
CA ASP A 176 -12.79 5.23 24.90
C ASP A 176 -13.10 4.40 23.64
N ASN A 177 -13.48 5.08 22.55
CA ASN A 177 -13.81 4.46 21.26
C ASN A 177 -13.74 5.49 20.10
N ALA A 178 -13.99 5.03 18.87
CA ALA A 178 -13.99 5.89 17.69
C ALA A 178 -15.03 7.00 17.73
N ALA A 179 -16.22 6.74 18.30
CA ALA A 179 -17.31 7.72 18.37
C ALA A 179 -16.95 8.89 19.29
N GLU A 180 -16.31 8.63 20.43
CA GLU A 180 -15.82 9.68 21.34
C GLU A 180 -14.73 10.52 20.66
N ALA A 181 -13.77 9.88 20.01
CA ALA A 181 -12.72 10.57 19.25
C ALA A 181 -13.30 11.42 18.10
N ALA A 182 -14.30 10.90 17.38
CA ALA A 182 -15.01 11.64 16.34
C ALA A 182 -15.79 12.83 16.93
N GLY A 183 -16.38 12.68 18.11
CA GLY A 183 -17.05 13.77 18.83
C GLY A 183 -16.10 14.89 19.24
N TRP A 184 -14.90 14.55 19.67
CA TRP A 184 -13.84 15.50 19.91
C TRP A 184 -13.42 16.24 18.62
N LEU A 185 -13.18 15.48 17.54
CA LEU A 185 -12.76 16.02 16.25
C LEU A 185 -13.80 16.99 15.64
N LYS A 186 -15.10 16.71 15.81
CA LYS A 186 -16.17 17.61 15.34
C LYS A 186 -16.21 18.97 16.07
N LYS A 187 -15.74 19.01 17.32
CA LYS A 187 -15.68 20.25 18.13
C LYS A 187 -14.38 21.02 17.94
N PHE A 188 -13.34 20.33 17.46
CA PHE A 188 -12.02 20.91 17.29
C PHE A 188 -11.94 21.70 15.97
N SER A 189 -11.59 22.97 16.07
CA SER A 189 -11.29 23.81 14.92
C SER A 189 -9.79 24.10 14.86
N PRO A 190 -9.05 23.49 13.93
CA PRO A 190 -7.61 23.73 13.81
C PRO A 190 -7.25 25.20 13.64
N GLU A 191 -7.99 25.92 12.80
CA GLU A 191 -7.72 27.34 12.49
C GLU A 191 -7.90 28.27 13.69
N GLN A 192 -8.80 27.92 14.62
CA GLN A 192 -9.05 28.68 15.84
C GLN A 192 -8.14 28.28 17.00
N THR A 193 -7.78 27.01 17.05
CA THR A 193 -7.05 26.41 18.18
C THR A 193 -5.54 26.45 17.96
N ILE A 194 -5.07 26.07 16.76
CA ILE A 194 -3.64 25.99 16.45
C ILE A 194 -3.21 27.26 15.73
N ARG A 195 -2.33 28.03 16.36
CA ARG A 195 -1.89 29.34 15.83
C ARG A 195 -1.21 29.26 14.48
N GLN A 196 -0.62 28.12 14.13
CA GLN A 196 0.08 27.88 12.86
C GLN A 196 -0.70 26.98 11.91
N ALA A 197 -2.01 26.80 12.12
CA ALA A 197 -2.79 25.79 11.36
C ALA A 197 -2.70 25.99 9.84
N SER A 198 -2.78 27.23 9.36
CA SER A 198 -2.72 27.57 7.93
C SER A 198 -1.35 27.34 7.30
N GLU A 199 -0.28 27.45 8.08
CA GLU A 199 1.11 27.28 7.63
C GLU A 199 1.56 25.82 7.73
N ALA A 200 1.00 25.08 8.69
CA ALA A 200 1.43 23.73 9.02
C ALA A 200 0.86 22.64 8.09
N GLY A 201 -0.15 22.96 7.25
CA GLY A 201 -0.78 22.00 6.35
C GLY A 201 -1.30 20.78 7.11
N LEU A 202 -2.23 20.99 8.05
CA LEU A 202 -2.70 19.96 8.98
C LEU A 202 -3.64 18.97 8.34
N THR A 203 -3.44 17.70 8.63
CA THR A 203 -4.39 16.61 8.36
C THR A 203 -4.76 15.94 9.67
N LEU A 204 -6.06 15.75 9.92
CA LEU A 204 -6.58 15.16 11.16
C LEU A 204 -7.34 13.88 10.85
N TRP A 205 -6.95 12.79 11.52
CA TRP A 205 -7.54 11.47 11.35
C TRP A 205 -7.79 10.78 12.69
N LEU A 206 -8.81 9.90 12.68
CA LEU A 206 -9.04 8.94 13.77
C LEU A 206 -8.12 7.74 13.59
N ILE A 207 -7.61 7.21 14.69
CA ILE A 207 -6.78 6.01 14.68
C ILE A 207 -6.99 5.21 15.97
N SER A 208 -7.17 3.90 15.85
CA SER A 208 -7.21 3.02 17.01
C SER A 208 -5.81 2.87 17.63
N THR A 209 -5.74 2.52 18.90
CA THR A 209 -4.45 2.34 19.60
C THR A 209 -3.56 1.30 18.89
N ASP A 210 -4.12 0.17 18.45
CA ASP A 210 -3.35 -0.87 17.76
C ASP A 210 -2.85 -0.39 16.38
N ASN A 211 -3.71 0.30 15.63
CA ASN A 211 -3.32 0.84 14.33
C ASN A 211 -2.31 1.98 14.47
N LEU A 212 -2.32 2.73 15.57
CA LEU A 212 -1.31 3.76 15.82
C LEU A 212 0.09 3.16 15.96
N GLN A 213 0.23 2.01 16.61
CA GLN A 213 1.52 1.31 16.68
C GLN A 213 1.98 0.86 15.30
N LYS A 214 1.09 0.28 14.52
CA LYS A 214 1.38 -0.15 13.14
C LYS A 214 1.73 1.03 12.23
N PHE A 215 1.04 2.17 12.37
CA PHE A 215 1.34 3.39 11.63
C PHE A 215 2.74 3.96 11.96
N LYS A 216 3.16 3.91 13.22
CA LYS A 216 4.50 4.32 13.64
C LYS A 216 5.62 3.48 12.98
N GLU A 217 5.32 2.23 12.62
CA GLU A 217 6.23 1.34 11.89
C GLU A 217 6.14 1.55 10.37
N ASP A 218 4.93 1.58 9.82
CA ASP A 218 4.65 1.75 8.37
C ASP A 218 5.02 3.15 7.85
N LYS A 219 4.75 4.20 8.63
CA LYS A 219 5.04 5.62 8.34
C LYS A 219 4.47 6.15 7.01
N ASN A 220 3.61 5.39 6.35
CA ASN A 220 3.05 5.74 5.05
C ASN A 220 1.69 6.43 5.19
N ILE A 221 1.69 7.76 4.99
CA ILE A 221 0.50 8.62 5.12
C ILE A 221 -0.55 8.24 4.07
N ASP A 222 -0.16 8.05 2.80
CA ASP A 222 -1.08 7.76 1.70
C ASP A 222 -1.81 6.43 1.94
N ARG A 223 -1.09 5.44 2.43
CA ARG A 223 -1.65 4.13 2.77
C ARG A 223 -2.66 4.21 3.90
N TYR A 224 -2.32 4.95 4.97
CA TYR A 224 -3.28 5.15 6.06
C TYR A 224 -4.49 5.99 5.62
N ALA A 225 -4.32 6.97 4.75
CA ALA A 225 -5.41 7.76 4.18
C ALA A 225 -6.45 6.88 3.47
N ILE A 226 -5.99 5.89 2.70
CA ILE A 226 -6.87 4.91 2.02
C ILE A 226 -7.68 4.12 3.05
N PHE A 227 -7.03 3.58 4.07
CA PHE A 227 -7.71 2.85 5.15
C PHE A 227 -8.70 3.75 5.90
N HIS A 228 -8.26 4.94 6.31
CA HIS A 228 -9.08 5.89 7.05
C HIS A 228 -10.34 6.32 6.29
N SER A 229 -10.23 6.61 5.00
CA SER A 229 -11.38 7.01 4.18
C SER A 229 -12.44 5.90 4.09
N LYS A 230 -12.01 4.64 4.04
CA LYS A 230 -12.92 3.49 3.99
C LYS A 230 -13.64 3.25 5.33
N GLU A 231 -12.91 3.33 6.43
CA GLU A 231 -13.40 2.87 7.74
C GLU A 231 -14.08 3.97 8.57
N TYR A 232 -13.68 5.23 8.42
CA TYR A 232 -14.16 6.33 9.25
C TYR A 232 -15.01 7.37 8.51
N GLU A 233 -15.31 7.19 7.22
CA GLU A 233 -16.12 8.14 6.45
C GLU A 233 -17.49 8.39 7.07
N ASN A 234 -18.13 7.35 7.60
CA ASN A 234 -19.45 7.42 8.24
C ASN A 234 -19.46 8.06 9.63
N LEU A 235 -18.29 8.35 10.21
CA LEU A 235 -18.15 8.97 11.54
C LEU A 235 -17.85 10.47 11.49
N ARG A 236 -17.69 11.04 10.29
CA ARG A 236 -17.45 12.48 10.06
C ARG A 236 -18.68 13.35 10.25
#